data_37f819520b7162c61a4d86107794001a
#
_entry.id   37f819520b7162c61a4d86107794001a
#
_cell.length_a   1.000
_cell.length_b   1.000
_cell.length_c   1.000
_cell.angle_alpha   90.00
_cell.angle_beta   90.00
_cell.angle_gamma   90.00
#
_symmetry.space_group_name_H-M   'P 1'
#
loop_
_entity.id
_entity.type
_entity.pdbx_description
1 polymer ?
#
loop_
_entity_poly.entity_id
_entity_poly.type
_entity_poly.pdbx_seq_one_letter_code
_entity_poly.pdbx_strand_id
1 'polypeptide(L)'
;MPGMRKKKEVFKSPERFNWLISLLYGRQEFGECLKVVEQALEESGGLNEYPLYIKALIMRQQGKIQESLTLFQSATCLNPSNVANLKQVGHSLYLLGKHKAALGVYKQAREMSADMQRSSSDGGRADAGDGNDWELWHNSGLCHAYLKQYDKAIEAFTRANGIGRHDATFMQLGKVYQQMGNHKEALRVYQDALDFSPENPELLCTIGLTYLRLNEHQRAFDFLGNSLTHDPKNPKAILAAGSIIQDNKDMDVALHKYRVAAVQTPHSAQLWNNIGMALFGKGKNVAAVSCLKRALYYDPFEWIISFNLGLVHLHTEQYASAFHHFNTSINLKGDYAQSYMYLGVALSKMDDAANAFAAFDKSLKLADDYTTRLNYAIALAN
;
A
#
# COMPACT_ATOMS: atom_id res chain seq x y z
N MET A 1 -12.99 -71.69 30.28
CA MET A 1 -13.04 -70.68 29.24
C MET A 1 -13.09 -69.29 29.85
N PRO A 2 -12.06 -68.49 29.81
CA PRO A 2 -12.10 -67.12 30.36
C PRO A 2 -12.71 -66.17 29.30
N GLY A 3 -13.77 -65.47 29.77
CA GLY A 3 -14.52 -64.56 28.94
C GLY A 3 -13.67 -63.39 28.34
N MET A 4 -13.67 -63.26 27.04
CA MET A 4 -13.20 -62.08 26.32
C MET A 4 -14.04 -60.86 26.75
N ARG A 5 -13.47 -59.98 27.59
CA ARG A 5 -13.97 -58.61 27.77
C ARG A 5 -13.82 -57.89 26.48
N LYS A 6 -14.91 -57.69 25.73
CA LYS A 6 -14.96 -56.72 24.64
C LYS A 6 -14.55 -55.36 25.21
N LYS A 7 -13.39 -54.82 24.77
CA LYS A 7 -13.04 -53.42 24.99
C LYS A 7 -14.19 -52.58 24.43
N LYS A 8 -14.89 -51.83 25.28
CA LYS A 8 -15.81 -50.79 24.83
C LYS A 8 -14.98 -49.82 23.99
N GLU A 9 -15.22 -49.80 22.69
CA GLU A 9 -14.75 -48.73 21.84
C GLU A 9 -15.39 -47.42 22.35
N VAL A 10 -14.57 -46.62 23.03
CA VAL A 10 -14.99 -45.28 23.44
C VAL A 10 -15.08 -44.50 22.15
N PHE A 11 -16.29 -44.16 21.73
CA PHE A 11 -16.52 -43.24 20.62
C PHE A 11 -15.83 -41.92 20.96
N LYS A 12 -14.68 -41.69 20.37
CA LYS A 12 -13.94 -40.43 20.53
C LYS A 12 -14.59 -39.42 19.58
N SER A 13 -15.18 -38.36 20.14
CA SER A 13 -15.70 -37.26 19.31
C SER A 13 -14.60 -36.74 18.38
N PRO A 14 -14.85 -36.59 17.06
CA PRO A 14 -13.88 -36.05 16.14
C PRO A 14 -13.48 -34.58 16.49
N GLU A 15 -14.29 -33.89 17.26
CA GLU A 15 -14.09 -32.51 17.67
C GLU A 15 -13.29 -32.33 18.97
N ARG A 16 -12.85 -33.40 19.59
CA ARG A 16 -12.19 -33.36 20.92
C ARG A 16 -10.94 -32.49 20.98
N PHE A 17 -10.27 -32.27 19.88
CA PHE A 17 -9.06 -31.42 19.78
C PHE A 17 -9.33 -29.96 19.41
N ASN A 18 -10.57 -29.62 18.99
CA ASN A 18 -10.86 -28.28 18.46
C ASN A 18 -10.53 -27.16 19.46
N TRP A 19 -10.82 -27.37 20.75
CA TRP A 19 -10.51 -26.42 21.79
C TRP A 19 -8.99 -26.19 21.95
N LEU A 20 -8.19 -27.29 21.88
CA LEU A 20 -6.73 -27.22 22.02
C LEU A 20 -6.10 -26.57 20.79
N ILE A 21 -6.59 -26.90 19.60
CA ILE A 21 -6.17 -26.29 18.34
C ILE A 21 -6.45 -24.79 18.37
N SER A 22 -7.65 -24.38 18.81
CA SER A 22 -8.01 -22.98 18.96
C SER A 22 -7.10 -22.23 19.93
N LEU A 23 -6.79 -22.86 21.08
CA LEU A 23 -5.90 -22.27 22.10
C LEU A 23 -4.48 -22.07 21.56
N LEU A 24 -3.89 -23.10 20.94
CA LEU A 24 -2.53 -23.05 20.39
C LEU A 24 -2.42 -22.07 19.23
N TYR A 25 -3.45 -22.00 18.37
CA TYR A 25 -3.50 -21.03 17.29
C TYR A 25 -3.58 -19.59 17.84
N GLY A 26 -4.42 -19.35 18.85
CA GLY A 26 -4.52 -18.03 19.50
C GLY A 26 -3.23 -17.59 20.19
N ARG A 27 -2.44 -18.54 20.71
CA ARG A 27 -1.10 -18.28 21.28
C ARG A 27 0.00 -18.15 20.23
N GLN A 28 -0.32 -18.35 18.94
CA GLN A 28 0.64 -18.36 17.84
C GLN A 28 1.71 -19.48 17.93
N GLU A 29 1.45 -20.52 18.69
CA GLU A 29 2.30 -21.72 18.83
C GLU A 29 2.09 -22.66 17.63
N PHE A 30 2.38 -22.17 16.41
CA PHE A 30 2.02 -22.84 15.15
C PHE A 30 2.65 -24.23 15.00
N GLY A 31 3.85 -24.45 15.53
CA GLY A 31 4.54 -25.74 15.47
C GLY A 31 3.80 -26.84 16.25
N GLU A 32 3.39 -26.55 17.48
CA GLU A 32 2.62 -27.47 18.31
C GLU A 32 1.18 -27.62 17.79
N CYS A 33 0.60 -26.51 17.34
CA CYS A 33 -0.73 -26.52 16.74
C CYS A 33 -0.81 -27.49 15.54
N LEU A 34 0.17 -27.45 14.64
CA LEU A 34 0.20 -28.35 13.48
C LEU A 34 0.30 -29.83 13.87
N LYS A 35 1.06 -30.18 14.90
CA LYS A 35 1.14 -31.58 15.40
C LYS A 35 -0.23 -32.06 15.87
N VAL A 36 -0.94 -31.25 16.66
CA VAL A 36 -2.30 -31.61 17.15
C VAL A 36 -3.30 -31.67 16.00
N VAL A 37 -3.19 -30.74 15.02
CA VAL A 37 -4.01 -30.74 13.80
C VAL A 37 -3.79 -32.04 13.01
N GLU A 38 -2.54 -32.46 12.79
CA GLU A 38 -2.23 -33.70 12.09
C GLU A 38 -2.79 -34.93 12.80
N GLN A 39 -2.61 -34.99 14.11
CA GLN A 39 -3.21 -36.04 14.91
C GLN A 39 -4.76 -36.08 14.79
N ALA A 40 -5.40 -34.91 14.84
CA ALA A 40 -6.85 -34.80 14.69
C ALA A 40 -7.34 -35.25 13.30
N LEU A 41 -6.58 -34.94 12.26
CA LEU A 41 -6.88 -35.34 10.88
C LEU A 41 -6.65 -36.85 10.67
N GLU A 42 -5.58 -37.43 11.22
CA GLU A 42 -5.33 -38.88 11.16
C GLU A 42 -6.45 -39.66 11.85
N GLU A 43 -6.86 -39.25 13.05
CA GLU A 43 -7.93 -39.92 13.80
C GLU A 43 -9.31 -39.78 13.12
N SER A 44 -9.57 -38.67 12.41
CA SER A 44 -10.83 -38.45 11.69
C SER A 44 -10.80 -38.92 10.21
N GLY A 45 -9.68 -39.51 9.76
CA GLY A 45 -9.50 -39.86 8.34
C GLY A 45 -9.57 -38.68 7.41
N GLY A 46 -9.21 -37.48 7.89
CA GLY A 46 -9.25 -36.24 7.12
C GLY A 46 -10.64 -35.58 7.00
N LEU A 47 -11.65 -36.12 7.70
CA LEU A 47 -13.05 -35.68 7.60
C LEU A 47 -13.45 -34.64 8.66
N ASN A 48 -12.51 -33.93 9.26
CA ASN A 48 -12.79 -32.86 10.22
C ASN A 48 -12.49 -31.49 9.63
N GLU A 49 -13.55 -30.68 9.48
CA GLU A 49 -13.49 -29.35 8.87
C GLU A 49 -12.55 -28.40 9.65
N TYR A 50 -12.71 -28.29 10.97
CA TYR A 50 -12.03 -27.30 11.78
C TYR A 50 -10.49 -27.41 11.78
N PRO A 51 -9.89 -28.61 11.97
CA PRO A 51 -8.45 -28.80 11.80
C PRO A 51 -7.94 -28.44 10.40
N LEU A 52 -8.69 -28.76 9.33
CA LEU A 52 -8.33 -28.36 7.96
C LEU A 52 -8.33 -26.84 7.80
N TYR A 53 -9.33 -26.16 8.35
CA TYR A 53 -9.46 -24.71 8.33
C TYR A 53 -8.26 -24.04 9.02
N ILE A 54 -7.91 -24.50 10.23
CA ILE A 54 -6.76 -23.94 10.97
C ILE A 54 -5.43 -24.26 10.26
N LYS A 55 -5.25 -25.47 9.73
CA LYS A 55 -4.06 -25.82 8.93
C LYS A 55 -3.91 -24.89 7.75
N ALA A 56 -5.00 -24.63 7.05
CA ALA A 56 -5.01 -23.72 5.90
C ALA A 56 -4.63 -22.27 6.28
N LEU A 57 -5.10 -21.77 7.43
CA LEU A 57 -4.72 -20.46 7.96
C LEU A 57 -3.21 -20.38 8.24
N ILE A 58 -2.65 -21.39 8.90
CA ILE A 58 -1.22 -21.47 9.22
C ILE A 58 -0.38 -21.54 7.93
N MET A 59 -0.77 -22.37 6.96
CA MET A 59 -0.08 -22.46 5.68
C MET A 59 -0.05 -21.12 4.95
N ARG A 60 -1.17 -20.37 4.98
CA ARG A 60 -1.24 -19.04 4.39
C ARG A 60 -0.30 -18.04 5.08
N GLN A 61 -0.21 -18.06 6.40
CA GLN A 61 0.73 -17.20 7.16
C GLN A 61 2.19 -17.54 6.84
N GLN A 62 2.48 -18.81 6.54
CA GLN A 62 3.81 -19.25 6.08
C GLN A 62 4.11 -18.91 4.61
N GLY A 63 3.18 -18.25 3.91
CA GLY A 63 3.32 -17.89 2.49
C GLY A 63 2.96 -19.01 1.50
N LYS A 64 2.53 -20.18 1.97
CA LYS A 64 2.12 -21.33 1.14
C LYS A 64 0.66 -21.18 0.70
N ILE A 65 0.38 -20.13 -0.10
CA ILE A 65 -1.00 -19.72 -0.42
C ILE A 65 -1.73 -20.76 -1.27
N GLN A 66 -1.04 -21.45 -2.17
CA GLN A 66 -1.66 -22.48 -3.02
C GLN A 66 -2.09 -23.72 -2.20
N GLU A 67 -1.25 -24.17 -1.27
CA GLU A 67 -1.59 -25.28 -0.35
C GLU A 67 -2.76 -24.88 0.56
N SER A 68 -2.74 -23.64 1.08
CA SER A 68 -3.85 -23.08 1.86
C SER A 68 -5.17 -23.10 1.08
N LEU A 69 -5.14 -22.71 -0.21
CA LEU A 69 -6.32 -22.71 -1.06
C LEU A 69 -6.93 -24.12 -1.18
N THR A 70 -6.10 -25.15 -1.43
CA THR A 70 -6.58 -26.53 -1.55
C THR A 70 -7.21 -27.04 -0.26
N LEU A 71 -6.62 -26.71 0.90
CA LEU A 71 -7.14 -27.08 2.21
C LEU A 71 -8.50 -26.38 2.50
N PHE A 72 -8.63 -25.08 2.17
CA PHE A 72 -9.92 -24.38 2.33
C PHE A 72 -10.99 -24.96 1.39
N GLN A 73 -10.62 -25.32 0.17
CA GLN A 73 -11.55 -26.02 -0.75
C GLN A 73 -12.00 -27.35 -0.20
N SER A 74 -11.08 -28.15 0.39
CA SER A 74 -11.43 -29.41 1.07
C SER A 74 -12.36 -29.16 2.26
N ALA A 75 -12.11 -28.14 3.08
CA ALA A 75 -13.00 -27.75 4.18
C ALA A 75 -14.39 -27.34 3.66
N THR A 76 -14.45 -26.61 2.53
CA THR A 76 -15.72 -26.24 1.89
C THR A 76 -16.48 -27.46 1.36
N CYS A 77 -15.78 -28.48 0.85
CA CYS A 77 -16.42 -29.73 0.43
C CYS A 77 -17.02 -30.50 1.61
N LEU A 78 -16.39 -30.46 2.78
CA LEU A 78 -16.91 -31.10 4.00
C LEU A 78 -18.13 -30.36 4.57
N ASN A 79 -18.10 -29.05 4.52
CA ASN A 79 -19.20 -28.20 4.98
C ASN A 79 -19.50 -27.11 3.97
N PRO A 80 -20.32 -27.42 2.95
CA PRO A 80 -20.67 -26.44 1.90
C PRO A 80 -21.48 -25.24 2.39
N SER A 81 -22.14 -25.35 3.55
CA SER A 81 -22.95 -24.26 4.11
C SER A 81 -22.14 -23.26 4.93
N ASN A 82 -20.86 -23.52 5.19
CA ASN A 82 -20.03 -22.62 5.99
C ASN A 82 -19.49 -21.46 5.13
N VAL A 83 -20.11 -20.29 5.28
CA VAL A 83 -19.72 -19.05 4.57
C VAL A 83 -18.27 -18.65 4.91
N ALA A 84 -17.78 -18.95 6.13
CA ALA A 84 -16.41 -18.64 6.54
C ALA A 84 -15.36 -19.34 5.66
N ASN A 85 -15.61 -20.60 5.26
CA ASN A 85 -14.73 -21.34 4.36
C ASN A 85 -14.65 -20.65 2.98
N LEU A 86 -15.80 -20.25 2.42
CA LEU A 86 -15.85 -19.54 1.14
C LEU A 86 -15.13 -18.18 1.20
N LYS A 87 -15.27 -17.45 2.30
CA LYS A 87 -14.51 -16.21 2.52
C LYS A 87 -13.01 -16.46 2.40
N GLN A 88 -12.51 -17.50 3.05
CA GLN A 88 -11.08 -17.83 3.03
C GLN A 88 -10.59 -18.34 1.68
N VAL A 89 -11.42 -19.11 0.96
CA VAL A 89 -11.14 -19.48 -0.45
C VAL A 89 -11.02 -18.23 -1.31
N GLY A 90 -11.99 -17.30 -1.21
CA GLY A 90 -11.96 -16.03 -1.92
C GLY A 90 -10.70 -15.20 -1.60
N HIS A 91 -10.33 -15.14 -0.30
CA HIS A 91 -9.13 -14.41 0.14
C HIS A 91 -7.83 -15.06 -0.39
N SER A 92 -7.73 -16.40 -0.38
CA SER A 92 -6.56 -17.09 -0.95
C SER A 92 -6.46 -16.90 -2.47
N LEU A 93 -7.59 -16.89 -3.20
CA LEU A 93 -7.63 -16.57 -4.62
C LEU A 93 -7.20 -15.11 -4.89
N TYR A 94 -7.61 -14.18 -4.04
CA TYR A 94 -7.18 -12.77 -4.12
C TYR A 94 -5.67 -12.65 -3.97
N LEU A 95 -5.08 -13.30 -2.96
CA LEU A 95 -3.62 -13.30 -2.74
C LEU A 95 -2.84 -13.95 -3.90
N LEU A 96 -3.44 -14.91 -4.60
CA LEU A 96 -2.86 -15.52 -5.82
C LEU A 96 -3.05 -14.66 -7.08
N GLY A 97 -3.63 -13.47 -6.97
CA GLY A 97 -3.91 -12.58 -8.11
C GLY A 97 -5.08 -13.03 -9.00
N LYS A 98 -5.82 -14.09 -8.61
CA LYS A 98 -6.98 -14.61 -9.36
C LYS A 98 -8.26 -13.83 -9.01
N HIS A 99 -8.24 -12.50 -9.20
CA HIS A 99 -9.31 -11.60 -8.74
C HIS A 99 -10.69 -11.90 -9.32
N LYS A 100 -10.78 -12.33 -10.59
CA LYS A 100 -12.07 -12.71 -11.21
C LYS A 100 -12.68 -13.94 -10.55
N ALA A 101 -11.87 -14.95 -10.24
CA ALA A 101 -12.33 -16.16 -9.54
C ALA A 101 -12.74 -15.84 -8.10
N ALA A 102 -11.96 -14.99 -7.40
CA ALA A 102 -12.30 -14.53 -6.06
C ALA A 102 -13.67 -13.84 -6.01
N LEU A 103 -13.98 -12.97 -7.00
CA LEU A 103 -15.29 -12.32 -7.10
C LEU A 103 -16.44 -13.33 -7.25
N GLY A 104 -16.25 -14.41 -8.03
CA GLY A 104 -17.24 -15.47 -8.16
C GLY A 104 -17.54 -16.15 -6.82
N VAL A 105 -16.48 -16.46 -6.06
CA VAL A 105 -16.60 -17.08 -4.72
C VAL A 105 -17.26 -16.12 -3.72
N TYR A 106 -16.87 -14.84 -3.69
CA TYR A 106 -17.50 -13.86 -2.80
C TYR A 106 -18.98 -13.62 -3.14
N LYS A 107 -19.35 -13.66 -4.43
CA LYS A 107 -20.75 -13.60 -4.86
C LYS A 107 -21.53 -14.80 -4.32
N GLN A 108 -21.01 -16.02 -4.48
CA GLN A 108 -21.61 -17.24 -3.95
C GLN A 108 -21.75 -17.16 -2.41
N ALA A 109 -20.73 -16.70 -1.71
CA ALA A 109 -20.76 -16.54 -0.26
C ALA A 109 -21.86 -15.57 0.21
N ARG A 110 -22.07 -14.47 -0.53
CA ARG A 110 -23.14 -13.50 -0.24
C ARG A 110 -24.53 -14.09 -0.47
N GLU A 111 -24.74 -14.79 -1.58
CA GLU A 111 -26.00 -15.45 -1.90
C GLU A 111 -26.37 -16.46 -0.79
N MET A 112 -25.42 -17.28 -0.36
CA MET A 112 -25.61 -18.22 0.75
C MET A 112 -25.91 -17.52 2.07
N SER A 113 -25.19 -16.45 2.40
CA SER A 113 -25.43 -15.67 3.62
C SER A 113 -26.84 -15.07 3.63
N ALA A 114 -27.30 -14.56 2.50
CA ALA A 114 -28.64 -14.02 2.35
C ALA A 114 -29.75 -15.10 2.49
N ASP A 115 -29.53 -16.30 1.92
CA ASP A 115 -30.49 -17.40 2.02
C ASP A 115 -30.58 -17.95 3.47
N MET A 116 -29.46 -18.02 4.20
CA MET A 116 -29.46 -18.39 5.62
C MET A 116 -30.27 -17.41 6.47
N GLN A 117 -30.14 -16.10 6.21
CA GLN A 117 -30.91 -15.08 6.93
C GLN A 117 -32.42 -15.16 6.62
N ARG A 118 -32.78 -15.41 5.37
CA ARG A 118 -34.20 -15.60 4.98
C ARG A 118 -34.83 -16.82 5.66
N SER A 119 -34.08 -17.90 5.80
CA SER A 119 -34.57 -19.13 6.46
C SER A 119 -34.65 -19.01 7.98
N SER A 120 -33.92 -18.08 8.59
CA SER A 120 -33.92 -17.85 10.05
C SER A 120 -34.98 -16.82 10.50
N SER A 121 -35.60 -16.08 9.60
CA SER A 121 -36.59 -15.04 9.89
C SER A 121 -38.02 -15.54 9.76
N ASP A 122 -38.40 -16.49 10.63
CA ASP A 122 -39.81 -16.79 10.88
C ASP A 122 -40.36 -15.76 11.90
N GLY A 123 -40.80 -14.63 11.38
CA GLY A 123 -41.50 -13.59 12.18
C GLY A 123 -40.83 -12.22 12.25
N GLY A 124 -41.01 -11.36 11.23
CA GLY A 124 -41.11 -9.93 11.40
C GLY A 124 -39.80 -9.11 11.41
N ARG A 125 -39.53 -8.59 10.29
CA ARG A 125 -38.93 -7.34 9.82
C ARG A 125 -38.08 -7.56 8.58
N ALA A 126 -38.68 -7.32 7.45
CA ALA A 126 -38.03 -7.34 6.13
C ALA A 126 -37.18 -6.08 5.89
N ASP A 127 -36.17 -5.84 6.72
CA ASP A 127 -35.17 -4.80 6.52
C ASP A 127 -33.72 -5.34 6.68
N ALA A 128 -33.53 -6.65 6.78
CA ALA A 128 -32.22 -7.26 6.74
C ALA A 128 -31.81 -7.47 5.27
N GLY A 129 -31.43 -6.38 4.61
CA GLY A 129 -30.88 -6.41 3.27
C GLY A 129 -29.60 -7.24 3.19
N ASP A 130 -29.53 -7.98 2.11
CA ASP A 130 -28.34 -8.38 1.36
C ASP A 130 -27.10 -8.70 2.23
N GLY A 131 -27.10 -9.92 2.84
CA GLY A 131 -25.96 -10.50 3.57
C GLY A 131 -25.17 -9.50 4.42
N ASN A 132 -25.54 -9.39 5.70
CA ASN A 132 -25.00 -8.38 6.67
C ASN A 132 -23.50 -8.58 7.02
N ASP A 133 -22.70 -9.01 6.04
CA ASP A 133 -21.29 -9.28 6.16
C ASP A 133 -20.48 -8.25 5.36
N TRP A 134 -20.04 -7.21 6.05
CA TRP A 134 -19.24 -6.14 5.47
C TRP A 134 -17.93 -6.63 4.82
N GLU A 135 -17.34 -7.74 5.35
CA GLU A 135 -16.08 -8.29 4.82
C GLU A 135 -16.24 -8.80 3.38
N LEU A 136 -17.36 -9.42 3.05
CA LEU A 136 -17.61 -9.91 1.69
C LEU A 136 -17.70 -8.77 0.68
N TRP A 137 -18.33 -7.65 1.07
CA TRP A 137 -18.39 -6.46 0.25
C TRP A 137 -17.03 -5.76 0.16
N HIS A 138 -16.32 -5.64 1.29
CA HIS A 138 -14.98 -5.07 1.33
C HIS A 138 -14.01 -5.83 0.40
N ASN A 139 -13.94 -7.16 0.54
CA ASN A 139 -13.06 -8.01 -0.26
C ASN A 139 -13.45 -8.01 -1.75
N SER A 140 -14.76 -7.92 -2.06
CA SER A 140 -15.22 -7.73 -3.45
C SER A 140 -14.76 -6.38 -4.00
N GLY A 141 -14.83 -5.32 -3.19
CA GLY A 141 -14.33 -3.99 -3.55
C GLY A 141 -12.83 -4.00 -3.86
N LEU A 142 -12.02 -4.69 -3.04
CA LEU A 142 -10.59 -4.87 -3.31
C LEU A 142 -10.35 -5.55 -4.67
N CYS A 143 -11.07 -6.64 -4.96
CA CYS A 143 -10.94 -7.33 -6.24
C CYS A 143 -11.31 -6.42 -7.43
N HIS A 144 -12.40 -5.64 -7.32
CA HIS A 144 -12.79 -4.69 -8.36
C HIS A 144 -11.77 -3.57 -8.54
N ALA A 145 -11.18 -3.06 -7.46
CA ALA A 145 -10.12 -2.04 -7.51
C ALA A 145 -8.88 -2.54 -8.26
N TYR A 146 -8.42 -3.77 -7.99
CA TYR A 146 -7.31 -4.39 -8.72
C TYR A 146 -7.62 -4.64 -10.19
N LEU A 147 -8.88 -4.94 -10.53
CA LEU A 147 -9.33 -5.06 -11.92
C LEU A 147 -9.58 -3.71 -12.60
N LYS A 148 -9.28 -2.58 -11.92
CA LYS A 148 -9.52 -1.20 -12.37
C LYS A 148 -10.99 -0.90 -12.68
N GLN A 149 -11.92 -1.64 -12.09
CA GLN A 149 -13.36 -1.44 -12.19
C GLN A 149 -13.80 -0.51 -11.05
N TYR A 150 -13.40 0.75 -11.12
CA TYR A 150 -13.50 1.70 -10.00
C TYR A 150 -14.94 1.95 -9.54
N ASP A 151 -15.90 2.06 -10.47
CA ASP A 151 -17.31 2.29 -10.12
C ASP A 151 -17.90 1.16 -9.28
N LYS A 152 -17.59 -0.10 -9.65
CA LYS A 152 -18.01 -1.28 -8.88
C LYS A 152 -17.28 -1.40 -7.55
N ALA A 153 -16.02 -0.96 -7.48
CA ALA A 153 -15.27 -0.93 -6.25
C ALA A 153 -15.88 0.08 -5.27
N ILE A 154 -16.23 1.28 -5.75
CA ILE A 154 -16.90 2.32 -4.96
C ILE A 154 -18.23 1.80 -4.42
N GLU A 155 -19.07 1.20 -5.27
CA GLU A 155 -20.34 0.62 -4.87
C GLU A 155 -20.17 -0.43 -3.76
N ALA A 156 -19.21 -1.35 -3.95
CA ALA A 156 -18.93 -2.41 -2.99
C ALA A 156 -18.43 -1.86 -1.63
N PHE A 157 -17.48 -0.92 -1.64
CA PHE A 157 -16.99 -0.30 -0.40
C PHE A 157 -18.05 0.56 0.29
N THR A 158 -18.88 1.28 -0.48
CA THR A 158 -19.98 2.08 0.09
C THR A 158 -21.00 1.17 0.78
N ARG A 159 -21.34 0.03 0.18
CA ARG A 159 -22.20 -0.97 0.83
C ARG A 159 -21.55 -1.55 2.09
N ALA A 160 -20.25 -1.89 2.04
CA ALA A 160 -19.52 -2.37 3.20
C ALA A 160 -19.57 -1.37 4.35
N ASN A 161 -19.35 -0.07 4.08
CA ASN A 161 -19.45 1.01 5.07
C ASN A 161 -20.87 1.23 5.59
N GLY A 162 -21.90 0.94 4.80
CA GLY A 162 -23.29 0.99 5.23
C GLY A 162 -23.66 -0.12 6.22
N ILE A 163 -22.99 -1.29 6.13
CA ILE A 163 -23.17 -2.41 7.03
C ILE A 163 -22.36 -2.23 8.32
N GLY A 164 -21.09 -1.88 8.18
CA GLY A 164 -20.19 -1.66 9.31
C GLY A 164 -19.12 -0.62 8.98
N ARG A 165 -18.95 0.37 9.84
CA ARG A 165 -17.92 1.40 9.66
C ARG A 165 -16.58 0.89 10.12
N HIS A 166 -15.68 0.66 9.15
CA HIS A 166 -14.33 0.18 9.41
C HIS A 166 -13.30 1.06 8.69
N ASP A 167 -12.29 1.54 9.40
CA ASP A 167 -11.21 2.39 8.88
C ASP A 167 -10.60 1.81 7.61
N ALA A 168 -10.35 0.49 7.59
CA ALA A 168 -9.80 -0.21 6.43
C ALA A 168 -10.64 -0.01 5.17
N THR A 169 -11.98 -0.03 5.28
CA THR A 169 -12.88 0.14 4.13
C THR A 169 -12.89 1.58 3.64
N PHE A 170 -12.94 2.56 4.55
CA PHE A 170 -12.82 3.98 4.18
C PHE A 170 -11.46 4.29 3.54
N MET A 171 -10.38 3.73 4.08
CA MET A 171 -9.04 3.89 3.52
C MET A 171 -8.95 3.34 2.09
N GLN A 172 -9.55 2.19 1.81
CA GLN A 172 -9.55 1.64 0.45
C GLN A 172 -10.46 2.43 -0.50
N LEU A 173 -11.63 2.85 -0.03
CA LEU A 173 -12.54 3.71 -0.83
C LEU A 173 -11.85 5.02 -1.22
N GLY A 174 -11.21 5.69 -0.25
CA GLY A 174 -10.45 6.91 -0.54
C GLY A 174 -9.27 6.68 -1.50
N LYS A 175 -8.55 5.54 -1.38
CA LYS A 175 -7.51 5.16 -2.35
C LYS A 175 -8.06 4.99 -3.77
N VAL A 176 -9.25 4.40 -3.93
CA VAL A 176 -9.90 4.27 -5.25
C VAL A 176 -10.18 5.66 -5.84
N TYR A 177 -10.73 6.59 -5.06
CA TYR A 177 -10.93 7.97 -5.53
C TYR A 177 -9.62 8.67 -5.89
N GLN A 178 -8.53 8.44 -5.13
CA GLN A 178 -7.21 8.96 -5.47
C GLN A 178 -6.68 8.39 -6.80
N GLN A 179 -6.89 7.09 -7.07
CA GLN A 179 -6.49 6.46 -8.33
C GLN A 179 -7.27 7.00 -9.53
N MET A 180 -8.50 7.45 -9.32
CA MET A 180 -9.31 8.15 -10.33
C MET A 180 -8.92 9.64 -10.49
N GLY A 181 -8.01 10.16 -9.67
CA GLY A 181 -7.65 11.58 -9.64
C GLY A 181 -8.62 12.48 -8.85
N ASN A 182 -9.67 11.92 -8.26
CA ASN A 182 -10.68 12.65 -7.52
C ASN A 182 -10.27 12.88 -6.06
N HIS A 183 -9.23 13.70 -5.86
CA HIS A 183 -8.66 13.94 -4.53
C HIS A 183 -9.64 14.62 -3.54
N LYS A 184 -10.61 15.40 -4.04
CA LYS A 184 -11.62 16.05 -3.19
C LYS A 184 -12.59 15.05 -2.58
N GLU A 185 -13.09 14.08 -3.38
CA GLU A 185 -13.95 13.02 -2.87
C GLU A 185 -13.19 12.07 -1.94
N ALA A 186 -11.91 11.78 -2.25
CA ALA A 186 -11.05 11.02 -1.34
C ALA A 186 -10.94 11.68 0.03
N LEU A 187 -10.73 13.00 0.09
CA LEU A 187 -10.70 13.77 1.35
C LEU A 187 -11.99 13.68 2.12
N ARG A 188 -13.15 13.81 1.44
CA ARG A 188 -14.46 13.69 2.08
C ARG A 188 -14.62 12.33 2.77
N VAL A 189 -14.30 11.25 2.04
CA VAL A 189 -14.36 9.89 2.57
C VAL A 189 -13.43 9.71 3.78
N TYR A 190 -12.22 10.27 3.75
CA TYR A 190 -11.29 10.19 4.87
C TYR A 190 -11.75 11.06 6.06
N GLN A 191 -12.40 12.19 5.81
CA GLN A 191 -13.00 13.01 6.87
C GLN A 191 -14.17 12.30 7.54
N ASP A 192 -15.04 11.64 6.76
CA ASP A 192 -16.11 10.79 7.29
C ASP A 192 -15.57 9.66 8.18
N ALA A 193 -14.39 9.13 7.86
CA ALA A 193 -13.69 8.14 8.69
C ALA A 193 -13.11 8.77 9.97
N LEU A 194 -12.62 9.99 9.90
CA LEU A 194 -12.03 10.69 11.04
C LEU A 194 -13.07 11.00 12.14
N ASP A 195 -14.35 11.17 11.76
CA ASP A 195 -15.43 11.43 12.71
C ASP A 195 -15.62 10.32 13.76
N PHE A 196 -15.26 9.08 13.43
CA PHE A 196 -15.33 7.97 14.38
C PHE A 196 -13.95 7.43 14.82
N SER A 197 -12.88 7.74 14.09
CA SER A 197 -11.49 7.37 14.43
C SER A 197 -10.56 8.59 14.42
N PRO A 198 -10.77 9.60 15.30
CA PRO A 198 -10.07 10.89 15.24
C PRO A 198 -8.57 10.78 15.56
N GLU A 199 -8.15 9.74 16.27
CA GLU A 199 -6.77 9.54 16.71
C GLU A 199 -5.97 8.58 15.81
N ASN A 200 -6.56 8.09 14.72
CA ASN A 200 -5.89 7.13 13.83
C ASN A 200 -4.75 7.82 13.06
N PRO A 201 -3.47 7.51 13.38
CA PRO A 201 -2.31 8.20 12.78
C PRO A 201 -2.15 7.91 11.29
N GLU A 202 -2.56 6.73 10.82
CA GLU A 202 -2.47 6.37 9.41
C GLU A 202 -3.50 7.16 8.58
N LEU A 203 -4.70 7.35 9.12
CA LEU A 203 -5.74 8.15 8.49
C LEU A 203 -5.33 9.62 8.41
N LEU A 204 -4.87 10.21 9.52
CA LEU A 204 -4.37 11.58 9.58
C LEU A 204 -3.21 11.81 8.60
N CYS A 205 -2.25 10.87 8.53
CA CYS A 205 -1.16 10.91 7.57
C CYS A 205 -1.69 10.90 6.11
N THR A 206 -2.67 10.04 5.81
CA THR A 206 -3.22 9.92 4.46
C THR A 206 -3.97 11.18 4.03
N ILE A 207 -4.70 11.82 4.96
CA ILE A 207 -5.34 13.12 4.74
C ILE A 207 -4.28 14.19 4.44
N GLY A 208 -3.24 14.27 5.27
CA GLY A 208 -2.14 15.22 5.07
C GLY A 208 -1.44 15.04 3.71
N LEU A 209 -1.15 13.81 3.31
CA LEU A 209 -0.59 13.50 1.98
C LEU A 209 -1.54 13.87 0.83
N THR A 210 -2.85 13.77 1.05
CA THR A 210 -3.84 14.15 0.03
C THR A 210 -3.92 15.66 -0.11
N TYR A 211 -3.84 16.41 0.98
CA TYR A 211 -3.73 17.88 0.95
C TYR A 211 -2.45 18.35 0.24
N LEU A 212 -1.31 17.65 0.42
CA LEU A 212 -0.09 17.94 -0.34
C LEU A 212 -0.29 17.81 -1.85
N ARG A 213 -1.01 16.78 -2.30
CA ARG A 213 -1.34 16.60 -3.73
C ARG A 213 -2.24 17.72 -4.28
N LEU A 214 -3.02 18.36 -3.41
CA LEU A 214 -3.85 19.53 -3.74
C LEU A 214 -3.11 20.86 -3.60
N ASN A 215 -1.81 20.84 -3.27
CA ASN A 215 -0.97 22.02 -2.98
C ASN A 215 -1.47 22.85 -1.78
N GLU A 216 -2.23 22.25 -0.87
CA GLU A 216 -2.70 22.89 0.37
C GLU A 216 -1.69 22.63 1.51
N HIS A 217 -0.49 23.22 1.42
CA HIS A 217 0.64 22.91 2.30
C HIS A 217 0.36 23.16 3.78
N GLN A 218 -0.38 24.22 4.14
CA GLN A 218 -0.68 24.53 5.54
C GLN A 218 -1.55 23.45 6.19
N ARG A 219 -2.66 23.10 5.55
CA ARG A 219 -3.53 22.01 6.04
C ARG A 219 -2.81 20.67 6.08
N ALA A 220 -2.01 20.39 5.06
CA ALA A 220 -1.19 19.19 5.03
C ALA A 220 -0.27 19.11 6.25
N PHE A 221 0.40 20.21 6.60
CA PHE A 221 1.31 20.29 7.74
C PHE A 221 0.58 20.06 9.07
N ASP A 222 -0.61 20.63 9.24
CA ASP A 222 -1.43 20.47 10.46
C ASP A 222 -1.84 19.00 10.65
N PHE A 223 -2.35 18.34 9.59
CA PHE A 223 -2.74 16.92 9.66
C PHE A 223 -1.54 15.99 9.85
N LEU A 224 -0.42 16.25 9.20
CA LEU A 224 0.82 15.49 9.41
C LEU A 224 1.38 15.68 10.81
N GLY A 225 1.29 16.90 11.35
CA GLY A 225 1.63 17.21 12.74
C GLY A 225 0.79 16.39 13.72
N ASN A 226 -0.53 16.39 13.55
CA ASN A 226 -1.45 15.58 14.35
C ASN A 226 -1.15 14.07 14.22
N SER A 227 -0.86 13.57 13.02
CA SER A 227 -0.42 12.18 12.84
C SER A 227 0.83 11.86 13.66
N LEU A 228 1.82 12.76 13.70
CA LEU A 228 3.06 12.60 14.44
C LEU A 228 2.91 12.75 15.95
N THR A 229 1.82 13.35 16.46
CA THR A 229 1.53 13.35 17.92
C THR A 229 1.12 11.96 18.39
N HIS A 230 0.36 11.22 17.55
CA HIS A 230 -0.10 9.86 17.87
C HIS A 230 0.92 8.79 17.50
N ASP A 231 1.65 8.96 16.38
CA ASP A 231 2.75 8.08 15.96
C ASP A 231 4.00 8.90 15.57
N PRO A 232 4.86 9.24 16.55
CA PRO A 232 6.06 10.06 16.31
C PRO A 232 7.08 9.42 15.38
N LYS A 233 6.96 8.12 15.11
CA LYS A 233 7.91 7.35 14.29
C LYS A 233 7.38 7.05 12.90
N ASN A 234 6.20 7.52 12.51
CA ASN A 234 5.64 7.27 11.19
C ASN A 234 6.52 7.85 10.08
N PRO A 235 7.19 7.00 9.27
CA PRO A 235 8.18 7.48 8.32
C PRO A 235 7.55 8.30 7.19
N LYS A 236 6.32 7.98 6.78
CA LYS A 236 5.60 8.70 5.72
C LYS A 236 5.24 10.12 6.18
N ALA A 237 4.72 10.25 7.41
CA ALA A 237 4.38 11.54 7.98
C ALA A 237 5.63 12.41 8.19
N ILE A 238 6.74 11.83 8.69
CA ILE A 238 8.01 12.54 8.87
C ILE A 238 8.56 13.02 7.52
N LEU A 239 8.56 12.18 6.49
CA LEU A 239 9.05 12.56 5.15
C LEU A 239 8.23 13.70 4.55
N ALA A 240 6.91 13.63 4.64
CA ALA A 240 6.03 14.63 4.10
C ALA A 240 6.09 15.95 4.88
N ALA A 241 6.10 15.92 6.21
CA ALA A 241 6.27 17.13 7.01
C ALA A 241 7.66 17.73 6.81
N GLY A 242 8.69 16.89 6.71
CA GLY A 242 10.07 17.32 6.43
C GLY A 242 10.21 18.01 5.07
N SER A 243 9.50 17.54 4.03
CA SER A 243 9.54 18.21 2.72
C SER A 243 8.88 19.59 2.77
N ILE A 244 7.75 19.77 3.47
CA ILE A 244 7.13 21.08 3.66
C ILE A 244 8.07 22.05 4.40
N ILE A 245 8.74 21.57 5.46
CA ILE A 245 9.72 22.37 6.21
C ILE A 245 10.90 22.75 5.32
N GLN A 246 11.36 21.83 4.45
CA GLN A 246 12.43 22.09 3.49
C GLN A 246 12.02 23.12 2.45
N ASP A 247 10.79 23.09 1.93
CA ASP A 247 10.25 24.07 0.98
C ASP A 247 10.18 25.47 1.63
N ASN A 248 9.96 25.55 2.93
CA ASN A 248 10.05 26.77 3.74
C ASN A 248 11.49 27.20 4.04
N LYS A 249 12.49 26.51 3.46
CA LYS A 249 13.94 26.79 3.61
C LYS A 249 14.53 26.52 5.01
N ASP A 250 13.80 25.86 5.88
CA ASP A 250 14.33 25.46 7.20
C ASP A 250 15.01 24.06 7.13
N MET A 251 16.19 24.06 6.51
CA MET A 251 16.95 22.84 6.24
C MET A 251 17.41 22.10 7.50
N ASP A 252 17.63 22.81 8.60
CA ASP A 252 18.14 22.21 9.85
C ASP A 252 17.05 21.38 10.52
N VAL A 253 15.86 21.93 10.62
CA VAL A 253 14.69 21.22 11.19
C VAL A 253 14.31 20.03 10.31
N ALA A 254 14.30 20.21 8.98
CA ALA A 254 14.04 19.12 8.05
C ALA A 254 15.04 17.96 8.24
N LEU A 255 16.36 18.25 8.29
CA LEU A 255 17.40 17.25 8.52
C LEU A 255 17.27 16.55 9.87
N HIS A 256 16.85 17.27 10.93
CA HIS A 256 16.59 16.63 12.23
C HIS A 256 15.46 15.60 12.12
N LYS A 257 14.34 15.97 11.49
CA LYS A 257 13.20 15.06 11.26
C LYS A 257 13.64 13.85 10.40
N TYR A 258 14.36 14.06 9.34
CA TYR A 258 14.83 12.97 8.47
C TYR A 258 15.77 11.98 9.19
N ARG A 259 16.57 12.43 10.16
CA ARG A 259 17.38 11.52 11.01
C ARG A 259 16.53 10.54 11.80
N VAL A 260 15.38 10.98 12.31
CA VAL A 260 14.44 10.10 13.00
C VAL A 260 13.88 9.06 12.04
N ALA A 261 13.47 9.47 10.84
CA ALA A 261 12.98 8.55 9.81
C ALA A 261 14.05 7.54 9.34
N ALA A 262 15.34 7.96 9.29
CA ALA A 262 16.43 7.10 8.84
C ALA A 262 16.67 5.88 9.74
N VAL A 263 16.29 5.97 11.01
CA VAL A 263 16.38 4.84 11.95
C VAL A 263 15.31 3.80 11.63
N GLN A 264 14.10 4.23 11.18
CA GLN A 264 12.99 3.34 10.88
C GLN A 264 13.08 2.76 9.47
N THR A 265 13.49 3.57 8.50
CA THR A 265 13.54 3.21 7.08
C THR A 265 14.90 3.51 6.44
N PRO A 266 15.97 2.81 6.85
CA PRO A 266 17.33 3.10 6.39
C PRO A 266 17.56 2.84 4.88
N HIS A 267 16.68 2.07 4.25
CA HIS A 267 16.75 1.71 2.83
C HIS A 267 15.78 2.51 1.94
N SER A 268 15.17 3.57 2.45
CA SER A 268 14.26 4.43 1.68
C SER A 268 15.04 5.37 0.75
N ALA A 269 14.90 5.16 -0.56
CA ALA A 269 15.49 6.04 -1.58
C ALA A 269 14.98 7.49 -1.46
N GLN A 270 13.67 7.66 -1.22
CA GLN A 270 13.06 8.97 -1.04
C GLN A 270 13.64 9.73 0.14
N LEU A 271 13.88 9.04 1.26
CA LEU A 271 14.50 9.63 2.44
C LEU A 271 15.90 10.16 2.13
N TRP A 272 16.77 9.34 1.51
CA TRP A 272 18.13 9.75 1.17
C TRP A 272 18.17 10.85 0.12
N ASN A 273 17.21 10.85 -0.81
CA ASN A 273 17.03 11.96 -1.77
C ASN A 273 16.72 13.28 -1.04
N ASN A 274 15.74 13.27 -0.12
CA ASN A 274 15.34 14.46 0.63
C ASN A 274 16.48 14.97 1.54
N ILE A 275 17.20 14.06 2.22
CA ILE A 275 18.42 14.41 3.00
C ILE A 275 19.45 15.06 2.07
N GLY A 276 19.70 14.49 0.89
CA GLY A 276 20.63 15.02 -0.10
C GLY A 276 20.26 16.42 -0.53
N MET A 277 19.00 16.68 -0.85
CA MET A 277 18.53 18.00 -1.27
C MET A 277 18.54 19.02 -0.13
N ALA A 278 18.22 18.61 1.10
CA ALA A 278 18.35 19.49 2.27
C ALA A 278 19.83 19.86 2.56
N LEU A 279 20.76 18.93 2.38
CA LEU A 279 22.20 19.22 2.47
C LEU A 279 22.69 20.13 1.33
N PHE A 280 22.16 19.95 0.12
CA PHE A 280 22.42 20.83 -1.01
C PHE A 280 21.94 22.26 -0.73
N GLY A 281 20.72 22.43 -0.20
CA GLY A 281 20.21 23.72 0.23
C GLY A 281 21.07 24.42 1.31
N LYS A 282 21.86 23.65 2.08
CA LYS A 282 22.85 24.16 3.04
C LYS A 282 24.24 24.39 2.43
N GLY A 283 24.44 24.22 1.15
CA GLY A 283 25.72 24.31 0.47
C GLY A 283 26.71 23.17 0.77
N LYS A 284 26.27 22.06 1.42
CA LYS A 284 27.10 20.89 1.71
C LYS A 284 27.10 19.92 0.53
N ASN A 285 27.63 20.34 -0.61
CA ASN A 285 27.52 19.65 -1.89
C ASN A 285 28.10 18.22 -1.88
N VAL A 286 29.26 17.99 -1.24
CA VAL A 286 29.89 16.65 -1.16
C VAL A 286 29.02 15.68 -0.39
N ALA A 287 28.46 16.10 0.73
CA ALA A 287 27.54 15.28 1.51
C ALA A 287 26.22 15.04 0.78
N ALA A 288 25.72 16.04 0.05
CA ALA A 288 24.52 15.93 -0.79
C ALA A 288 24.71 14.85 -1.87
N VAL A 289 25.81 14.89 -2.63
CA VAL A 289 26.14 13.86 -3.63
C VAL A 289 26.22 12.46 -3.01
N SER A 290 26.83 12.31 -1.83
CA SER A 290 26.92 11.02 -1.16
C SER A 290 25.55 10.46 -0.79
N CYS A 291 24.63 11.30 -0.26
CA CYS A 291 23.26 10.90 0.07
C CYS A 291 22.44 10.57 -1.20
N LEU A 292 22.55 11.38 -2.25
CA LEU A 292 21.85 11.15 -3.51
C LEU A 292 22.36 9.89 -4.23
N LYS A 293 23.66 9.59 -4.21
CA LYS A 293 24.22 8.33 -4.70
C LYS A 293 23.68 7.12 -3.92
N ARG A 294 23.51 7.26 -2.61
CA ARG A 294 22.88 6.24 -1.78
C ARG A 294 21.40 6.07 -2.14
N ALA A 295 20.67 7.14 -2.40
CA ALA A 295 19.30 7.08 -2.90
C ALA A 295 19.23 6.35 -4.24
N LEU A 296 20.12 6.67 -5.17
CA LEU A 296 20.21 6.02 -6.49
C LEU A 296 20.53 4.52 -6.40
N TYR A 297 21.33 4.11 -5.39
CA TYR A 297 21.62 2.70 -5.13
C TYR A 297 20.37 1.92 -4.71
N TYR A 298 19.48 2.55 -3.90
CA TYR A 298 18.25 1.89 -3.46
C TYR A 298 17.15 1.90 -4.52
N ASP A 299 17.07 2.96 -5.33
CA ASP A 299 16.11 3.06 -6.44
C ASP A 299 16.76 3.70 -7.66
N PRO A 300 17.38 2.89 -8.55
CA PRO A 300 18.06 3.39 -9.74
C PRO A 300 17.12 3.86 -10.85
N PHE A 301 15.82 3.52 -10.77
CA PHE A 301 14.83 3.87 -11.79
C PHE A 301 13.99 5.11 -11.44
N GLU A 302 14.19 5.69 -10.25
CA GLU A 302 13.53 6.94 -9.88
C GLU A 302 14.23 8.14 -10.53
N TRP A 303 13.60 8.71 -11.55
CA TRP A 303 14.14 9.77 -12.40
C TRP A 303 14.53 11.03 -11.60
N ILE A 304 13.78 11.36 -10.53
CA ILE A 304 14.01 12.57 -9.73
C ILE A 304 15.36 12.56 -9.01
N ILE A 305 15.86 11.37 -8.62
CA ILE A 305 17.15 11.23 -7.95
C ILE A 305 18.28 11.59 -8.93
N SER A 306 18.19 11.06 -10.15
CA SER A 306 19.14 11.41 -11.22
C SER A 306 19.08 12.90 -11.56
N PHE A 307 17.87 13.46 -11.65
CA PHE A 307 17.70 14.90 -11.86
C PHE A 307 18.38 15.73 -10.74
N ASN A 308 18.16 15.38 -9.48
CA ASN A 308 18.76 16.07 -8.33
C ASN A 308 20.30 15.94 -8.29
N LEU A 309 20.85 14.77 -8.65
CA LEU A 309 22.30 14.61 -8.83
C LEU A 309 22.83 15.55 -9.94
N GLY A 310 22.11 15.64 -11.05
CA GLY A 310 22.43 16.57 -12.14
C GLY A 310 22.49 18.02 -11.65
N LEU A 311 21.51 18.45 -10.84
CA LEU A 311 21.48 19.80 -10.25
C LEU A 311 22.70 20.08 -9.36
N VAL A 312 23.05 19.13 -8.47
CA VAL A 312 24.23 19.30 -7.58
C VAL A 312 25.51 19.34 -8.38
N HIS A 313 25.67 18.48 -9.39
CA HIS A 313 26.86 18.50 -10.28
C HIS A 313 26.94 19.77 -11.12
N LEU A 314 25.80 20.26 -11.63
CA LEU A 314 25.75 21.54 -12.36
C LEU A 314 26.19 22.71 -11.47
N HIS A 315 25.71 22.77 -10.23
CA HIS A 315 26.07 23.80 -9.25
C HIS A 315 27.56 23.73 -8.84
N THR A 316 28.16 22.54 -8.88
CA THR A 316 29.59 22.34 -8.59
C THR A 316 30.47 22.39 -9.85
N GLU A 317 29.94 22.92 -10.95
CA GLU A 317 30.62 23.11 -12.25
C GLU A 317 31.13 21.80 -12.88
N GLN A 318 30.60 20.67 -12.46
CA GLN A 318 30.92 19.35 -13.02
C GLN A 318 29.97 19.03 -14.18
N TYR A 319 30.09 19.81 -15.26
CA TYR A 319 29.11 19.82 -16.37
C TYR A 319 28.95 18.48 -17.06
N ALA A 320 30.04 17.72 -17.29
CA ALA A 320 29.98 16.41 -17.88
C ALA A 320 29.19 15.39 -17.02
N SER A 321 29.38 15.42 -15.69
CA SER A 321 28.59 14.60 -14.77
C SER A 321 27.13 15.04 -14.75
N ALA A 322 26.86 16.35 -14.75
CA ALA A 322 25.51 16.90 -14.83
C ALA A 322 24.78 16.43 -16.10
N PHE A 323 25.47 16.50 -17.24
CA PHE A 323 24.95 15.99 -18.52
C PHE A 323 24.49 14.53 -18.42
N HIS A 324 25.35 13.63 -17.89
CA HIS A 324 25.01 12.23 -17.76
C HIS A 324 23.78 11.99 -16.88
N HIS A 325 23.68 12.70 -15.75
CA HIS A 325 22.55 12.54 -14.84
C HIS A 325 21.25 13.13 -15.39
N PHE A 326 21.28 14.27 -16.09
CA PHE A 326 20.09 14.80 -16.76
C PHE A 326 19.63 13.91 -17.92
N ASN A 327 20.58 13.38 -18.71
CA ASN A 327 20.25 12.43 -19.77
C ASN A 327 19.62 11.14 -19.22
N THR A 328 20.14 10.62 -18.08
CA THR A 328 19.53 9.48 -17.39
C THR A 328 18.09 9.80 -16.94
N SER A 329 17.88 10.98 -16.34
CA SER A 329 16.55 11.43 -15.93
C SER A 329 15.58 11.53 -17.11
N ILE A 330 16.03 12.03 -18.26
CA ILE A 330 15.24 12.13 -19.51
C ILE A 330 14.89 10.74 -20.05
N ASN A 331 15.82 9.79 -20.02
CA ASN A 331 15.57 8.43 -20.48
C ASN A 331 14.54 7.70 -19.61
N LEU A 332 14.51 7.99 -18.31
CA LEU A 332 13.52 7.43 -17.38
C LEU A 332 12.17 8.15 -17.47
N LYS A 333 12.19 9.48 -17.69
CA LYS A 333 10.99 10.31 -17.78
C LYS A 333 11.17 11.41 -18.83
N GLY A 334 10.80 11.12 -20.06
CA GLY A 334 11.00 11.99 -21.23
C GLY A 334 10.00 13.14 -21.37
N ASP A 335 9.02 13.28 -20.50
CA ASP A 335 7.99 14.33 -20.50
C ASP A 335 8.25 15.47 -19.51
N TYR A 336 9.36 15.41 -18.75
CA TYR A 336 9.70 16.45 -17.78
C TYR A 336 10.55 17.55 -18.39
N ALA A 337 9.94 18.69 -18.70
CA ALA A 337 10.55 19.81 -19.42
C ALA A 337 11.82 20.35 -18.74
N GLN A 338 11.84 20.44 -17.40
CA GLN A 338 13.00 20.98 -16.67
C GLN A 338 14.27 20.15 -16.84
N SER A 339 14.17 18.80 -17.04
CA SER A 339 15.36 17.99 -17.33
C SER A 339 16.03 18.42 -18.64
N TYR A 340 15.26 18.75 -19.66
CA TYR A 340 15.80 19.27 -20.94
C TYR A 340 16.36 20.66 -20.79
N MET A 341 15.72 21.54 -20.00
CA MET A 341 16.22 22.87 -19.73
C MET A 341 17.59 22.82 -19.05
N TYR A 342 17.74 22.07 -17.98
CA TYR A 342 19.04 21.96 -17.29
C TYR A 342 20.08 21.19 -18.08
N LEU A 343 19.67 20.25 -18.94
CA LEU A 343 20.56 19.62 -19.92
C LEU A 343 21.10 20.68 -20.91
N GLY A 344 20.25 21.57 -21.42
CA GLY A 344 20.64 22.65 -22.28
C GLY A 344 21.64 23.63 -21.62
N VAL A 345 21.42 23.94 -20.33
CA VAL A 345 22.36 24.75 -19.53
C VAL A 345 23.72 24.04 -19.39
N ALA A 346 23.74 22.75 -19.10
CA ALA A 346 24.98 21.98 -18.97
C ALA A 346 25.75 21.90 -20.29
N LEU A 347 25.07 21.66 -21.41
CA LEU A 347 25.67 21.65 -22.76
C LEU A 347 26.21 23.04 -23.18
N SER A 348 25.47 24.10 -22.89
CA SER A 348 25.94 25.46 -23.14
C SER A 348 27.23 25.79 -22.38
N LYS A 349 27.38 25.28 -21.14
CA LYS A 349 28.61 25.43 -20.36
C LYS A 349 29.76 24.51 -20.80
N MET A 350 29.47 23.52 -21.65
CA MET A 350 30.45 22.65 -22.31
C MET A 350 30.80 23.08 -23.74
N ASP A 351 30.35 24.29 -24.14
CA ASP A 351 30.52 24.86 -25.47
C ASP A 351 29.86 24.04 -26.61
N ASP A 352 28.88 23.21 -26.30
CA ASP A 352 28.09 22.46 -27.27
C ASP A 352 26.77 23.18 -27.55
N ALA A 353 26.87 24.30 -28.29
CA ALA A 353 25.73 25.18 -28.56
C ALA A 353 24.61 24.47 -29.37
N ALA A 354 24.97 23.63 -30.33
CA ALA A 354 24.00 23.00 -31.22
C ALA A 354 23.06 22.08 -30.46
N ASN A 355 23.61 21.22 -29.61
CA ASN A 355 22.83 20.31 -28.76
C ASN A 355 22.11 21.03 -27.61
N ALA A 356 22.70 22.14 -27.09
CA ALA A 356 22.06 22.98 -26.09
C ALA A 356 20.76 23.60 -26.63
N PHE A 357 20.79 24.17 -27.83
CA PHE A 357 19.60 24.75 -28.46
C PHE A 357 18.52 23.71 -28.74
N ALA A 358 18.90 22.52 -29.23
CA ALA A 358 17.96 21.45 -29.44
C ALA A 358 17.29 20.99 -28.11
N ALA A 359 18.02 20.97 -27.00
CA ALA A 359 17.49 20.66 -25.68
C ALA A 359 16.52 21.77 -25.19
N PHE A 360 16.85 23.04 -25.32
CA PHE A 360 15.94 24.15 -24.98
C PHE A 360 14.67 24.14 -25.83
N ASP A 361 14.78 23.92 -27.14
CA ASP A 361 13.62 23.82 -28.04
C ASP A 361 12.68 22.68 -27.61
N LYS A 362 13.25 21.53 -27.19
CA LYS A 362 12.45 20.39 -26.70
C LYS A 362 11.80 20.70 -25.36
N SER A 363 12.49 21.40 -24.45
CA SER A 363 11.92 21.88 -23.19
C SER A 363 10.72 22.79 -23.44
N LEU A 364 10.83 23.78 -24.32
CA LEU A 364 9.77 24.72 -24.65
C LEU A 364 8.56 24.08 -25.35
N LYS A 365 8.79 23.02 -26.14
CA LYS A 365 7.69 22.21 -26.71
C LYS A 365 6.90 21.44 -25.68
N LEU A 366 7.53 21.02 -24.58
CA LEU A 366 6.88 20.29 -23.47
C LEU A 366 6.16 21.24 -22.50
N ALA A 367 6.82 22.34 -22.15
CA ALA A 367 6.25 23.37 -21.28
C ALA A 367 6.86 24.74 -21.66
N ASP A 368 5.99 25.68 -21.96
CA ASP A 368 6.42 27.06 -22.25
C ASP A 368 6.66 27.82 -20.94
N ASP A 369 7.90 27.76 -20.45
CA ASP A 369 8.32 28.37 -19.20
C ASP A 369 9.27 29.56 -19.42
N TYR A 370 9.04 30.61 -18.64
CA TYR A 370 9.87 31.84 -18.68
C TYR A 370 11.34 31.53 -18.36
N THR A 371 11.62 30.66 -17.40
CA THR A 371 12.99 30.31 -17.00
C THR A 371 13.74 29.59 -18.12
N THR A 372 13.07 28.78 -18.91
CA THR A 372 13.63 28.11 -20.09
C THR A 372 13.95 29.12 -21.17
N ARG A 373 13.05 30.09 -21.46
CA ARG A 373 13.29 31.17 -22.44
C ARG A 373 14.46 32.04 -22.04
N LEU A 374 14.58 32.40 -20.75
CA LEU A 374 15.69 33.18 -20.22
C LEU A 374 17.03 32.46 -20.40
N ASN A 375 17.12 31.22 -20.00
CA ASN A 375 18.34 30.41 -20.14
C ASN A 375 18.73 30.22 -21.62
N TYR A 376 17.74 30.04 -22.48
CA TYR A 376 17.96 29.93 -23.92
C TYR A 376 18.50 31.25 -24.50
N ALA A 377 17.90 32.38 -24.12
CA ALA A 377 18.40 33.70 -24.56
C ALA A 377 19.83 33.95 -24.09
N ILE A 378 20.18 33.58 -22.84
CA ILE A 378 21.56 33.69 -22.34
C ILE A 378 22.51 32.79 -23.15
N ALA A 379 22.08 31.56 -23.49
CA ALA A 379 22.90 30.67 -24.30
C ALA A 379 23.08 31.13 -25.74
N LEU A 380 22.14 31.89 -26.28
CA LEU A 380 22.27 32.52 -27.62
C LEU A 380 23.18 33.75 -27.61
N ALA A 381 23.32 34.43 -26.46
CA ALA A 381 24.12 35.64 -26.31
C ALA A 381 25.61 35.38 -26.03
N ASN A 382 25.95 34.16 -25.56
CA ASN A 382 27.32 33.73 -25.29
C ASN A 382 27.92 33.00 -26.51
#